data_749146ae5ef4340c8f8ae514f31cff66
#
_entry.id   749146ae5ef4340c8f8ae514f31cff66
#
_cell.length_a   1.000
_cell.length_b   1.000
_cell.length_c   1.000
_cell.angle_alpha   90.00
_cell.angle_beta   90.00
_cell.angle_gamma   90.00
#
_symmetry.space_group_name_H-M   'P 1'
#
loop_
_entity.id
_entity.type
_entity.pdbx_description
1 polymer ?
#
loop_
_entity_poly.entity_id
_entity_poly.type
_entity_poly.pdbx_seq_one_letter_code
_entity_poly.pdbx_strand_id
1 'polypeptide(L)'
;MLLVARVASEEIEGNTLNVYAYVAREGRPVGTRDVTRGANLSSPSVAHRHLQKLEALGLLEKNEYGDYLLKQKTTVNGYVWVGRTLVPRLLFYSFFFVGALASEVTIILFGFLTGAVFIETSFLFLTGMTALAMVLFFVEAASLSRKISQKHPIVDSEGKEKDDDS
;
A
#
# COMPACT_ATOMS: atom_id res chain seq x y z
N MET A 1 13.67 -18.88 14.30
CA MET A 1 13.62 -17.52 13.69
C MET A 1 12.68 -17.45 12.47
N LEU A 2 12.75 -18.37 11.52
CA LEU A 2 11.84 -18.42 10.34
C LEU A 2 10.36 -18.64 10.70
N LEU A 3 10.03 -19.40 11.73
CA LEU A 3 8.66 -19.69 12.14
C LEU A 3 7.96 -18.44 12.70
N VAL A 4 8.66 -17.64 13.50
CA VAL A 4 8.13 -16.38 14.07
C VAL A 4 7.85 -15.35 12.99
N ALA A 5 8.73 -15.23 11.99
CA ALA A 5 8.53 -14.33 10.86
C ALA A 5 7.32 -14.75 9.99
N ARG A 6 7.05 -16.04 9.88
CA ARG A 6 5.90 -16.57 9.12
C ARG A 6 4.57 -16.33 9.84
N VAL A 7 4.52 -16.55 11.15
CA VAL A 7 3.35 -16.27 11.98
C VAL A 7 3.06 -14.76 12.02
N ALA A 8 4.11 -13.94 12.15
CA ALA A 8 3.96 -12.48 12.09
C ALA A 8 3.39 -12.00 10.75
N SER A 9 3.73 -12.63 9.63
CA SER A 9 3.24 -12.23 8.30
C SER A 9 1.75 -12.51 8.09
N GLU A 10 1.18 -13.52 8.74
CA GLU A 10 -0.25 -13.86 8.69
C GLU A 10 -1.10 -12.99 9.64
N GLU A 11 -0.49 -12.46 10.71
CA GLU A 11 -1.20 -11.63 11.70
C GLU A 11 -1.23 -10.13 11.40
N ILE A 12 -0.44 -9.67 10.40
CA ILE A 12 -0.34 -8.25 10.05
C ILE A 12 -1.29 -7.93 8.91
N GLU A 13 -2.53 -7.62 9.26
CA GLU A 13 -3.56 -7.21 8.30
C GLU A 13 -4.29 -5.94 8.76
N GLY A 14 -4.98 -5.28 7.85
CA GLY A 14 -5.85 -4.15 8.12
C GLY A 14 -5.13 -2.99 8.83
N ASN A 15 -5.67 -2.55 9.95
CA ASN A 15 -5.12 -1.42 10.71
C ASN A 15 -3.72 -1.71 11.28
N THR A 16 -3.40 -2.96 11.61
CA THR A 16 -2.07 -3.35 12.08
C THR A 16 -1.02 -3.15 10.98
N LEU A 17 -1.38 -3.51 9.73
CA LEU A 17 -0.53 -3.26 8.57
C LEU A 17 -0.33 -1.77 8.31
N ASN A 18 -1.39 -0.95 8.44
CA ASN A 18 -1.30 0.50 8.26
C ASN A 18 -0.35 1.13 9.29
N VAL A 19 -0.44 0.73 10.56
CA VAL A 19 0.46 1.17 11.63
C VAL A 19 1.90 0.78 11.33
N TYR A 20 2.13 -0.48 10.97
CA TYR A 20 3.45 -0.98 10.63
C TYR A 20 4.07 -0.25 9.43
N ALA A 21 3.29 -0.08 8.35
CA ALA A 21 3.72 0.64 7.15
C ALA A 21 4.04 2.11 7.44
N TYR A 22 3.25 2.76 8.32
CA TYR A 22 3.50 4.14 8.73
C TYR A 22 4.82 4.27 9.50
N VAL A 23 5.03 3.46 10.54
CA VAL A 23 6.26 3.48 11.35
C VAL A 23 7.50 3.20 10.48
N ALA A 24 7.39 2.24 9.57
CA ALA A 24 8.47 1.89 8.65
C ALA A 24 8.81 3.02 7.67
N ARG A 25 7.81 3.72 7.16
CA ARG A 25 7.96 4.85 6.23
C ARG A 25 8.62 6.05 6.90
N GLU A 26 8.18 6.39 8.12
CA GLU A 26 8.77 7.50 8.88
C GLU A 26 10.25 7.26 9.16
N GLY A 27 10.65 6.04 9.54
CA GLY A 27 12.05 5.66 9.79
C GLY A 27 12.72 6.43 10.93
N ARG A 28 11.93 7.04 11.79
CA ARG A 28 12.30 7.72 13.04
C ARG A 28 11.37 7.24 14.16
N PRO A 29 11.73 7.44 15.44
CA PRO A 29 10.81 7.18 16.55
C PRO A 29 9.52 7.98 16.38
N VAL A 30 8.36 7.33 16.58
CA VAL A 30 7.03 7.92 16.45
C VAL A 30 6.18 7.67 17.67
N GLY A 31 5.50 8.71 18.14
CA GLY A 31 4.57 8.62 19.25
C GLY A 31 3.20 8.07 18.83
N THR A 32 2.43 7.60 19.82
CA THR A 32 1.08 7.04 19.57
C THR A 32 0.15 8.05 18.87
N ARG A 33 0.27 9.35 19.16
CA ARG A 33 -0.55 10.40 18.51
C ARG A 33 -0.17 10.58 17.04
N ASP A 34 1.12 10.52 16.70
CA ASP A 34 1.59 10.61 15.32
C ASP A 34 1.10 9.43 14.51
N VAL A 35 1.19 8.22 15.10
CA VAL A 35 0.66 7.01 14.49
C VAL A 35 -0.86 7.08 14.30
N THR A 36 -1.59 7.63 15.27
CA THR A 36 -3.06 7.81 15.14
C THR A 36 -3.41 8.63 13.91
N ARG A 37 -2.71 9.75 13.70
CA ARG A 37 -2.93 10.63 12.54
C ARG A 37 -2.41 10.01 11.26
N GLY A 38 -1.19 9.52 11.27
CA GLY A 38 -0.49 9.05 10.07
C GLY A 38 -0.97 7.71 9.53
N ALA A 39 -1.41 6.80 10.39
CA ALA A 39 -2.05 5.53 10.00
C ALA A 39 -3.58 5.62 9.94
N ASN A 40 -4.13 6.83 10.12
CA ASN A 40 -5.56 7.13 10.02
C ASN A 40 -6.44 6.26 10.91
N LEU A 41 -6.15 6.28 12.20
CA LEU A 41 -6.87 5.51 13.19
C LEU A 41 -7.90 6.37 13.93
N SER A 42 -8.95 5.74 14.42
CA SER A 42 -10.06 6.42 15.10
C SER A 42 -9.71 7.01 16.46
N SER A 43 -8.67 6.50 17.13
CA SER A 43 -8.24 7.02 18.44
C SER A 43 -6.81 6.59 18.79
N PRO A 44 -6.15 7.33 19.72
CA PRO A 44 -4.85 6.94 20.26
C PRO A 44 -4.85 5.57 20.96
N SER A 45 -5.96 5.18 21.57
CA SER A 45 -6.09 3.87 22.22
C SER A 45 -6.04 2.72 21.21
N VAL A 46 -6.66 2.91 20.05
CA VAL A 46 -6.57 1.95 18.93
C VAL A 46 -5.15 1.87 18.40
N ALA A 47 -4.49 3.01 18.19
CA ALA A 47 -3.09 3.04 17.77
C ALA A 47 -2.18 2.31 18.76
N HIS A 48 -2.34 2.59 20.05
CA HIS A 48 -1.55 1.96 21.11
C HIS A 48 -1.69 0.43 21.11
N ARG A 49 -2.91 -0.08 20.95
CA ARG A 49 -3.15 -1.53 20.87
C ARG A 49 -2.43 -2.18 19.68
N HIS A 50 -2.45 -1.54 18.51
CA HIS A 50 -1.74 -2.06 17.34
C HIS A 50 -0.22 -1.95 17.48
N LEU A 51 0.29 -0.87 18.08
CA LEU A 51 1.70 -0.71 18.39
C LEU A 51 2.19 -1.78 19.36
N GLN A 52 1.44 -2.04 20.45
CA GLN A 52 1.77 -3.12 21.39
C GLN A 52 1.75 -4.50 20.72
N LYS A 53 0.78 -4.76 19.83
CA LYS A 53 0.75 -6.01 19.06
C LYS A 53 2.02 -6.18 18.22
N LEU A 54 2.44 -5.13 17.52
CA LEU A 54 3.64 -5.13 16.68
C LEU A 54 4.93 -5.25 17.51
N GLU A 55 4.96 -4.65 18.69
CA GLU A 55 6.06 -4.80 19.67
C GLU A 55 6.13 -6.24 20.17
N ALA A 56 5.01 -6.86 20.56
CA ALA A 56 4.93 -8.25 20.99
C ALA A 56 5.38 -9.23 19.90
N LEU A 57 5.13 -8.92 18.63
CA LEU A 57 5.62 -9.66 17.46
C LEU A 57 7.13 -9.41 17.19
N GLY A 58 7.77 -8.52 17.95
CA GLY A 58 9.20 -8.19 17.79
C GLY A 58 9.54 -7.36 16.56
N LEU A 59 8.54 -6.72 15.94
CA LEU A 59 8.69 -5.92 14.72
C LEU A 59 8.98 -4.46 15.02
N LEU A 60 8.48 -3.98 16.15
CA LEU A 60 8.76 -2.65 16.69
C LEU A 60 9.50 -2.78 18.01
N GLU A 61 10.21 -1.74 18.38
CA GLU A 61 10.78 -1.57 19.71
C GLU A 61 10.40 -0.18 20.25
N LYS A 62 10.30 -0.10 21.57
CA LYS A 62 9.96 1.13 22.27
C LYS A 62 11.24 1.73 22.85
N ASN A 63 11.45 3.02 22.62
CA ASN A 63 12.58 3.74 23.20
C ASN A 63 12.29 4.20 24.63
N GLU A 64 13.27 4.82 25.29
CA GLU A 64 13.18 5.35 26.64
C GLU A 64 12.13 6.47 26.78
N TYR A 65 11.79 7.16 25.71
CA TYR A 65 10.80 8.23 25.66
C TYR A 65 9.37 7.71 25.42
N GLY A 66 9.22 6.41 25.21
CA GLY A 66 7.92 5.80 24.95
C GLY A 66 7.49 5.79 23.49
N ASP A 67 8.36 6.24 22.57
CA ASP A 67 8.12 6.22 21.14
C ASP A 67 8.51 4.87 20.53
N TYR A 68 7.87 4.53 19.44
CA TYR A 68 8.06 3.29 18.71
C TYR A 68 8.92 3.49 17.45
N LEU A 69 9.82 2.56 17.21
CA LEU A 69 10.66 2.53 16.01
C LEU A 69 10.67 1.13 15.40
N LEU A 70 10.99 1.06 14.12
CA LEU A 70 11.07 -0.19 13.40
C LEU A 70 12.32 -0.96 13.84
N LYS A 71 12.10 -2.12 14.47
CA LYS A 71 13.18 -3.02 14.85
C LYS A 71 13.60 -3.93 13.70
N GLN A 72 12.63 -4.48 12.99
CA GLN A 72 12.87 -5.45 11.94
C GLN A 72 11.85 -5.31 10.80
N LYS A 73 12.35 -5.34 9.56
CA LYS A 73 11.49 -5.46 8.37
C LYS A 73 11.07 -6.92 8.20
N THR A 74 9.77 -7.17 8.19
CA THR A 74 9.23 -8.49 7.89
C THR A 74 8.56 -8.50 6.54
N THR A 75 8.50 -9.68 5.92
CA THR A 75 7.74 -9.88 4.68
C THR A 75 6.26 -9.95 5.04
N VAL A 76 5.45 -9.10 4.43
CA VAL A 76 4.00 -9.12 4.57
C VAL A 76 3.40 -9.81 3.35
N ASN A 77 2.43 -10.72 3.56
CA ASN A 77 1.80 -11.45 2.46
C ASN A 77 1.16 -10.48 1.46
N GLY A 78 1.47 -10.65 0.18
CA GLY A 78 0.96 -9.81 -0.90
C GLY A 78 1.70 -8.48 -1.11
N TYR A 79 2.72 -8.14 -0.30
CA TYR A 79 3.48 -6.90 -0.38
C TYR A 79 4.97 -7.13 -0.57
N VAL A 80 5.64 -6.15 -1.17
CA VAL A 80 7.10 -6.11 -1.35
C VAL A 80 7.61 -4.78 -0.80
N TRP A 81 8.78 -4.80 -0.17
CA TRP A 81 9.47 -3.61 0.26
C TRP A 81 10.14 -2.91 -0.92
N VAL A 82 9.76 -1.65 -1.15
CA VAL A 82 10.46 -0.74 -2.07
C VAL A 82 11.03 0.41 -1.22
N GLY A 83 12.29 0.30 -0.88
CA GLY A 83 12.91 1.21 0.09
C GLY A 83 12.29 1.11 1.48
N ARG A 84 11.53 2.12 1.89
CA ARG A 84 10.80 2.19 3.16
C ARG A 84 9.28 1.99 3.01
N THR A 85 8.80 1.76 1.80
CA THR A 85 7.36 1.66 1.51
C THR A 85 6.98 0.24 1.17
N LEU A 86 5.85 -0.22 1.71
CA LEU A 86 5.21 -1.48 1.34
C LEU A 86 4.35 -1.26 0.10
N VAL A 87 4.63 -2.01 -0.96
CA VAL A 87 3.94 -1.93 -2.25
C VAL A 87 3.28 -3.26 -2.56
N PRO A 88 2.00 -3.29 -2.97
CA PRO A 88 1.35 -4.52 -3.40
C PRO A 88 2.07 -5.16 -4.59
N ARG A 89 2.30 -6.48 -4.55
CA ARG A 89 2.94 -7.22 -5.66
C ARG A 89 2.19 -7.07 -6.98
N LEU A 90 0.87 -6.96 -6.92
CA LEU A 90 0.02 -6.77 -8.09
C LEU A 90 0.36 -5.51 -8.89
N LEU A 91 0.91 -4.48 -8.22
CA LEU A 91 1.36 -3.26 -8.88
C LEU A 91 2.54 -3.51 -9.83
N PHE A 92 3.45 -4.42 -9.48
CA PHE A 92 4.54 -4.83 -10.38
C PHE A 92 4.03 -5.58 -11.60
N TYR A 93 3.04 -6.46 -11.41
CA TYR A 93 2.44 -7.17 -12.54
C TYR A 93 1.70 -6.21 -13.48
N SER A 94 1.00 -5.20 -12.96
CA SER A 94 0.36 -4.20 -13.81
C SER A 94 1.37 -3.39 -14.63
N PHE A 95 2.53 -3.02 -14.07
CA PHE A 95 3.60 -2.36 -14.83
C PHE A 95 4.17 -3.25 -15.95
N PHE A 96 4.32 -4.55 -15.69
CA PHE A 96 4.73 -5.50 -16.72
C PHE A 96 3.74 -5.51 -17.91
N PHE A 97 2.44 -5.59 -17.62
CA PHE A 97 1.41 -5.56 -18.65
C PHE A 97 1.31 -4.23 -19.39
N VAL A 98 1.57 -3.09 -18.70
CA VAL A 98 1.69 -1.78 -19.35
C VAL A 98 2.83 -1.79 -20.38
N GLY A 99 3.99 -2.34 -20.02
CA GLY A 99 5.13 -2.47 -20.94
C GLY A 99 4.82 -3.37 -22.14
N ALA A 100 4.19 -4.52 -21.91
CA ALA A 100 3.77 -5.44 -22.95
C ALA A 100 2.78 -4.77 -23.92
N LEU A 101 1.73 -4.13 -23.41
CA LEU A 101 0.75 -3.43 -24.21
C LEU A 101 1.37 -2.28 -25.01
N ALA A 102 2.27 -1.52 -24.41
CA ALA A 102 2.98 -0.44 -25.09
C ALA A 102 3.80 -0.97 -26.29
N SER A 103 4.47 -2.12 -26.14
CA SER A 103 5.21 -2.76 -27.24
C SER A 103 4.29 -3.25 -28.35
N GLU A 104 3.14 -3.86 -28.01
CA GLU A 104 2.14 -4.31 -28.99
C GLU A 104 1.56 -3.13 -29.78
N VAL A 105 1.18 -2.06 -29.09
CA VAL A 105 0.66 -0.84 -29.73
C VAL A 105 1.72 -0.20 -30.63
N THR A 106 2.99 -0.20 -30.23
CA THR A 106 4.11 0.32 -31.05
C THR A 106 4.26 -0.49 -32.34
N ILE A 107 4.17 -1.82 -32.26
CA ILE A 107 4.24 -2.71 -33.44
C ILE A 107 3.07 -2.43 -34.39
N ILE A 108 1.85 -2.29 -33.88
CA ILE A 108 0.67 -1.97 -34.67
C ILE A 108 0.86 -0.61 -35.39
N LEU A 109 1.27 0.42 -34.63
CA LEU A 109 1.45 1.76 -35.16
C LEU A 109 2.53 1.82 -36.23
N PHE A 110 3.68 1.17 -35.98
CA PHE A 110 4.78 1.09 -36.95
C PHE A 110 4.37 0.35 -38.23
N GLY A 111 3.67 -0.79 -38.07
CA GLY A 111 3.14 -1.52 -39.21
C GLY A 111 2.16 -0.68 -40.04
N PHE A 112 1.28 0.08 -39.38
CA PHE A 112 0.34 0.98 -40.06
C PHE A 112 1.06 2.09 -40.83
N LEU A 113 2.09 2.72 -40.26
CA LEU A 113 2.86 3.80 -40.88
C LEU A 113 3.71 3.34 -42.05
N THR A 114 4.22 2.11 -42.01
CA THR A 114 5.07 1.55 -43.09
C THR A 114 4.29 0.85 -44.20
N GLY A 115 2.96 0.71 -44.04
CA GLY A 115 2.12 -0.03 -44.97
C GLY A 115 2.37 -1.54 -44.97
N ALA A 116 3.15 -2.04 -44.00
CA ALA A 116 3.53 -3.46 -43.87
C ALA A 116 2.53 -4.28 -43.04
N VAL A 117 1.28 -3.79 -42.89
CA VAL A 117 0.33 -4.36 -41.95
C VAL A 117 -0.33 -5.61 -42.52
N PHE A 118 0.19 -6.77 -42.19
CA PHE A 118 -0.62 -7.96 -42.00
C PHE A 118 -0.90 -8.11 -40.50
N ILE A 119 -1.85 -7.33 -39.96
CA ILE A 119 -2.31 -7.55 -38.60
C ILE A 119 -3.15 -8.81 -38.61
N GLU A 120 -2.52 -9.90 -38.22
CA GLU A 120 -3.20 -11.17 -38.08
C GLU A 120 -4.25 -11.05 -36.96
N THR A 121 -5.44 -11.61 -37.18
CA THR A 121 -6.53 -11.60 -36.19
C THR A 121 -6.07 -12.11 -34.83
N SER A 122 -5.16 -13.09 -34.82
CA SER A 122 -4.50 -13.64 -33.64
C SER A 122 -3.76 -12.58 -32.81
N PHE A 123 -3.09 -11.64 -33.48
CA PHE A 123 -2.35 -10.57 -32.81
C PHE A 123 -3.30 -9.57 -32.13
N LEU A 124 -4.41 -9.20 -32.79
CA LEU A 124 -5.45 -8.35 -32.18
C LEU A 124 -6.08 -9.00 -30.97
N PHE A 125 -6.31 -10.31 -31.04
CA PHE A 125 -6.85 -11.06 -29.90
C PHE A 125 -5.85 -11.06 -28.72
N LEU A 126 -4.55 -11.25 -28.98
CA LEU A 126 -3.51 -11.18 -27.97
C LEU A 126 -3.48 -9.80 -27.31
N THR A 127 -3.47 -8.72 -28.09
CA THR A 127 -3.50 -7.33 -27.60
C THR A 127 -4.73 -7.07 -26.73
N GLY A 128 -5.89 -7.58 -27.15
CA GLY A 128 -7.12 -7.48 -26.36
C GLY A 128 -7.02 -8.20 -25.01
N MET A 129 -6.43 -9.40 -24.98
CA MET A 129 -6.20 -10.13 -23.72
C MET A 129 -5.20 -9.41 -22.81
N THR A 130 -4.12 -8.88 -23.37
CA THR A 130 -3.12 -8.10 -22.61
C THR A 130 -3.74 -6.86 -22.00
N ALA A 131 -4.57 -6.13 -22.76
CA ALA A 131 -5.28 -4.95 -22.27
C ALA A 131 -6.25 -5.31 -21.14
N LEU A 132 -7.01 -6.41 -21.29
CA LEU A 132 -7.93 -6.89 -20.25
C LEU A 132 -7.17 -7.26 -18.97
N ALA A 133 -6.09 -8.01 -19.10
CA ALA A 133 -5.25 -8.39 -17.97
C ALA A 133 -4.68 -7.16 -17.24
N MET A 134 -4.19 -6.16 -17.99
CA MET A 134 -3.70 -4.91 -17.43
C MET A 134 -4.77 -4.20 -16.61
N VAL A 135 -5.99 -4.07 -17.15
CA VAL A 135 -7.10 -3.42 -16.43
C VAL A 135 -7.44 -4.16 -15.14
N LEU A 136 -7.55 -5.50 -15.19
CA LEU A 136 -7.86 -6.30 -14.01
C LEU A 136 -6.81 -6.14 -12.91
N PHE A 137 -5.52 -6.27 -13.23
CA PHE A 137 -4.45 -6.11 -12.26
C PHE A 137 -4.36 -4.69 -11.72
N PHE A 138 -4.61 -3.68 -12.58
CA PHE A 138 -4.60 -2.28 -12.15
C PHE A 138 -5.76 -1.98 -11.19
N VAL A 139 -6.98 -2.44 -11.50
CA VAL A 139 -8.15 -2.26 -10.64
C VAL A 139 -7.95 -2.94 -9.28
N GLU A 140 -7.40 -4.16 -9.29
CA GLU A 140 -7.14 -4.88 -8.05
C GLU A 140 -6.03 -4.23 -7.22
N ALA A 141 -4.93 -3.80 -7.85
CA ALA A 141 -3.85 -3.05 -7.18
C ALA A 141 -4.36 -1.73 -6.60
N ALA A 142 -5.19 -0.99 -7.35
CA ALA A 142 -5.80 0.26 -6.88
C ALA A 142 -6.79 0.01 -5.73
N SER A 143 -7.58 -1.07 -5.79
CA SER A 143 -8.49 -1.47 -4.71
C SER A 143 -7.74 -1.79 -3.42
N LEU A 144 -6.62 -2.53 -3.50
CA LEU A 144 -5.77 -2.83 -2.35
C LEU A 144 -5.11 -1.56 -1.80
N SER A 145 -4.60 -0.69 -2.67
CA SER A 145 -4.00 0.59 -2.26
C SER A 145 -5.03 1.51 -1.58
N ARG A 146 -6.26 1.55 -2.09
CA ARG A 146 -7.37 2.33 -1.51
C ARG A 146 -7.78 1.81 -0.14
N LYS A 147 -7.79 0.49 0.09
CA LYS A 147 -8.08 -0.09 1.41
C LYS A 147 -7.07 0.35 2.47
N ILE A 148 -5.83 0.62 2.09
CA ILE A 148 -4.78 1.16 2.98
C ILE A 148 -4.97 2.68 3.18
N SER A 149 -5.49 3.40 2.16
CA SER A 149 -5.63 4.87 2.18
C SER A 149 -7.02 5.37 2.57
N GLN A 150 -8.08 4.59 2.37
CA GLN A 150 -9.45 5.04 2.61
C GLN A 150 -10.01 4.56 3.95
N LYS A 151 -9.73 5.29 5.02
CA LYS A 151 -10.70 5.50 6.09
C LYS A 151 -10.55 6.89 6.69
N HIS A 152 -10.79 7.91 5.86
CA HIS A 152 -10.89 9.29 6.35
C HIS A 152 -12.23 9.90 5.97
N PRO A 153 -13.15 10.08 6.92
CA PRO A 153 -13.97 11.27 6.95
C PRO A 153 -13.15 12.34 7.67
N ILE A 154 -12.85 13.42 6.98
CA ILE A 154 -12.43 14.68 7.58
C ILE A 154 -13.60 15.11 8.47
N VAL A 155 -13.46 14.92 9.77
CA VAL A 155 -14.28 15.65 10.73
C VAL A 155 -13.60 17.00 10.86
N ASP A 156 -14.05 17.94 10.05
CA ASP A 156 -13.84 19.37 10.29
C ASP A 156 -14.50 19.71 11.64
N SER A 157 -13.71 19.62 12.70
CA SER A 157 -14.04 20.26 13.96
C SER A 157 -13.69 21.73 13.82
N GLU A 158 -14.48 22.47 13.06
CA GLU A 158 -14.61 23.90 13.27
C GLU A 158 -15.16 24.11 14.68
N GLY A 159 -14.25 24.43 15.58
CA GLY A 159 -14.56 24.94 16.89
C GLY A 159 -15.39 26.22 16.76
N LYS A 160 -16.67 26.08 16.96
CA LYS A 160 -17.51 27.21 17.38
C LYS A 160 -17.30 27.41 18.86
N GLU A 161 -16.26 28.13 19.20
CA GLU A 161 -16.15 28.88 20.44
C GLU A 161 -17.21 30.00 20.36
N LYS A 162 -18.35 29.76 20.94
CA LYS A 162 -19.30 30.82 21.23
C LYS A 162 -18.98 31.29 22.65
N ASP A 163 -18.31 32.44 22.67
CA ASP A 163 -18.38 33.36 23.81
C ASP A 163 -19.86 33.66 24.06
N ASP A 164 -20.31 33.34 25.25
CA ASP A 164 -21.54 33.85 25.81
C ASP A 164 -21.18 34.55 27.10
N ASP A 165 -20.79 35.82 26.92
CA ASP A 165 -20.79 36.84 27.97
C ASP A 165 -22.21 37.39 28.11
N SER A 166 -22.85 37.09 29.24
CA SER A 166 -23.85 37.97 29.85
C SER A 166 -24.25 37.46 31.24
#